data_76a78c7010063453ff2e31996c96c427
#
_entry.id   76a78c7010063453ff2e31996c96c427
#
_cell.length_a   1.000
_cell.length_b   1.000
_cell.length_c   1.000
_cell.angle_alpha   90.00
_cell.angle_beta   90.00
_cell.angle_gamma   90.00
#
_symmetry.space_group_name_H-M   'P 1'
#
loop_
_entity.id
_entity.type
_entity.pdbx_description
1 polymer ?
#
loop_
_entity_poly.entity_id
_entity_poly.type
_entity_poly.pdbx_seq_one_letter_code
_entity_poly.pdbx_strand_id
1 'polypeptide(L)'
;MANDQSIETLKGIGEKTAKLFEKVGIRTIDDLLHYYPKGYDTYREPKAIGELSEDETGAVEGFLKSGATGVHINGLSIVQATISDMTGKLRLVWYHMPYLKNTLRPDSHFIFRGRVIRKKNGLTMEQPQMFKPEAYEELLSSMRPVYAQTKGLGNKMITSAVEQALAFRTLERDYLPAGLRIANELAEYNFAIEHIHFPSNEEELKFARKRLVYDEFFFFLLAVRHLKEKRQNVQSPFHMEKQDECRKLLADLPYRLTNAQLRTLEEVLRDLKSGSVMNRLIQGDVGSGKTIIAVLALLAACENGYQ
;
A
#
# COMPACT_ATOMS: atom_id res chain seq x y z
N MET A 1 4.57 11.36 -23.41
CA MET A 1 5.42 11.99 -22.37
C MET A 1 6.57 11.02 -22.07
N ALA A 2 7.71 11.46 -21.49
CA ALA A 2 8.88 10.57 -21.34
C ALA A 2 8.60 9.35 -20.43
N ASN A 3 7.67 9.47 -19.49
CA ASN A 3 7.31 8.37 -18.58
C ASN A 3 6.36 7.32 -19.20
N ASP A 4 5.75 7.60 -20.37
CA ASP A 4 4.93 6.63 -21.13
C ASP A 4 5.78 5.66 -21.97
N GLN A 5 7.11 5.72 -21.85
CA GLN A 5 8.00 4.81 -22.55
C GLN A 5 7.84 3.38 -22.03
N SER A 6 8.02 2.40 -22.95
CA SER A 6 8.01 0.99 -22.59
C SER A 6 9.10 0.68 -21.57
N ILE A 7 8.78 -0.19 -20.61
CA ILE A 7 9.73 -0.70 -19.63
C ILE A 7 10.95 -1.40 -20.27
N GLU A 8 10.85 -1.86 -21.52
CA GLU A 8 11.92 -2.49 -22.28
C GLU A 8 13.11 -1.55 -22.57
N THR A 9 12.91 -0.23 -22.42
CA THR A 9 13.99 0.76 -22.53
C THR A 9 14.98 0.70 -21.37
N LEU A 10 14.61 0.07 -20.26
CA LEU A 10 15.47 -0.08 -19.09
C LEU A 10 16.49 -1.20 -19.30
N LYS A 11 17.72 -0.98 -18.86
CA LYS A 11 18.83 -1.93 -19.03
C LYS A 11 18.53 -3.25 -18.32
N GLY A 12 18.64 -4.36 -19.04
CA GLY A 12 18.41 -5.71 -18.52
C GLY A 12 16.94 -6.17 -18.57
N ILE A 13 16.04 -5.35 -19.13
CA ILE A 13 14.64 -5.71 -19.37
C ILE A 13 14.43 -5.92 -20.87
N GLY A 14 14.57 -7.15 -21.32
CA GLY A 14 14.17 -7.55 -22.68
C GLY A 14 12.76 -8.13 -22.69
N GLU A 15 12.25 -8.49 -23.87
CA GLU A 15 10.88 -8.98 -24.11
C GLU A 15 10.41 -10.06 -23.12
N LYS A 16 11.27 -11.04 -22.78
CA LYS A 16 10.92 -12.10 -21.81
C LYS A 16 10.69 -11.55 -20.40
N THR A 17 11.50 -10.58 -19.98
CA THR A 17 11.39 -9.95 -18.66
C THR A 17 10.21 -8.98 -18.63
N ALA A 18 9.99 -8.21 -19.68
CA ALA A 18 8.82 -7.31 -19.82
C ALA A 18 7.50 -8.09 -19.69
N LYS A 19 7.38 -9.27 -20.26
CA LYS A 19 6.22 -10.16 -20.07
C LYS A 19 6.00 -10.60 -18.61
N LEU A 20 7.05 -10.63 -17.77
CA LEU A 20 6.90 -10.88 -16.34
C LEU A 20 6.35 -9.66 -15.60
N PHE A 21 6.81 -8.47 -15.97
CA PHE A 21 6.28 -7.21 -15.44
C PHE A 21 4.81 -6.98 -15.87
N GLU A 22 4.45 -7.33 -17.09
CA GLU A 22 3.09 -7.25 -17.58
C GLU A 22 2.08 -8.09 -16.77
N LYS A 23 2.51 -9.23 -16.21
CA LYS A 23 1.68 -10.06 -15.32
C LYS A 23 1.27 -9.36 -14.02
N VAL A 24 2.01 -8.34 -13.60
CA VAL A 24 1.71 -7.50 -12.44
C VAL A 24 1.20 -6.12 -12.83
N GLY A 25 0.81 -5.94 -14.11
CA GLY A 25 0.20 -4.71 -14.63
C GLY A 25 1.19 -3.62 -15.04
N ILE A 26 2.49 -3.92 -15.13
CA ILE A 26 3.53 -2.94 -15.45
C ILE A 26 3.95 -3.08 -16.92
N ARG A 27 3.72 -2.05 -17.73
CA ARG A 27 4.10 -1.96 -19.15
C ARG A 27 5.00 -0.78 -19.45
N THR A 28 4.81 0.31 -18.73
CA THR A 28 5.52 1.58 -18.93
C THR A 28 6.40 1.93 -17.74
N ILE A 29 7.26 2.90 -17.91
CA ILE A 29 8.05 3.48 -16.79
C ILE A 29 7.10 4.12 -15.77
N ASP A 30 6.01 4.73 -16.22
CA ASP A 30 5.00 5.32 -15.34
C ASP A 30 4.30 4.25 -14.48
N ASP A 31 3.86 3.14 -15.07
CA ASP A 31 3.29 2.02 -14.31
C ASP A 31 4.28 1.51 -13.25
N LEU A 32 5.57 1.46 -13.58
CA LEU A 32 6.61 1.00 -12.65
C LEU A 32 6.80 1.97 -11.49
N LEU A 33 6.79 3.29 -11.73
CA LEU A 33 6.89 4.31 -10.70
C LEU A 33 5.65 4.39 -9.80
N HIS A 34 4.51 3.90 -10.27
CA HIS A 34 3.28 3.76 -9.48
C HIS A 34 3.11 2.36 -8.85
N TYR A 35 4.05 1.44 -9.09
CA TYR A 35 4.06 0.14 -8.45
C TYR A 35 4.72 0.23 -7.07
N TYR A 36 3.99 0.72 -6.09
CA TYR A 36 4.52 1.03 -4.76
C TYR A 36 4.93 -0.21 -3.96
N PRO A 37 5.96 -0.09 -3.09
CA PRO A 37 6.34 -1.16 -2.19
C PRO A 37 5.20 -1.54 -1.24
N LYS A 38 5.02 -2.84 -0.99
CA LYS A 38 4.10 -3.34 0.03
C LYS A 38 4.63 -3.17 1.46
N GLY A 39 5.92 -2.91 1.62
CA GLY A 39 6.60 -2.70 2.88
C GLY A 39 8.08 -2.42 2.66
N TYR A 40 8.81 -2.26 3.76
CA TYR A 40 10.24 -1.96 3.73
C TYR A 40 10.97 -2.90 4.68
N ASP A 41 12.13 -3.37 4.21
CA ASP A 41 13.09 -4.11 5.02
C ASP A 41 14.09 -3.12 5.62
N THR A 42 14.13 -3.03 6.95
CA THR A 42 14.98 -2.08 7.67
C THR A 42 16.18 -2.80 8.25
N TYR A 43 17.35 -2.22 8.09
CA TYR A 43 18.60 -2.71 8.66
C TYR A 43 18.90 -1.93 9.94
N ARG A 44 19.06 -2.68 11.04
CA ARG A 44 19.32 -2.13 12.37
C ARG A 44 20.68 -2.58 12.84
N GLU A 45 21.23 -1.88 13.82
CA GLU A 45 22.47 -2.26 14.48
C GLU A 45 22.43 -3.74 14.93
N PRO A 46 23.55 -4.47 14.79
CA PRO A 46 23.66 -5.82 15.32
C PRO A 46 23.45 -5.82 16.83
N LYS A 47 22.67 -6.78 17.31
CA LYS A 47 22.42 -7.01 18.75
C LYS A 47 23.32 -8.10 19.29
N ALA A 48 23.53 -8.07 20.61
CA ALA A 48 24.10 -9.23 21.31
C ALA A 48 23.17 -10.45 21.22
N ILE A 49 23.72 -11.66 21.22
CA ILE A 49 22.93 -12.90 21.05
C ILE A 49 21.86 -13.03 22.15
N GLY A 50 22.18 -12.61 23.39
CA GLY A 50 21.24 -12.65 24.51
C GLY A 50 20.07 -11.68 24.43
N GLU A 51 20.16 -10.66 23.57
CA GLU A 51 19.10 -9.67 23.33
C GLU A 51 18.15 -10.06 22.20
N LEU A 52 18.43 -11.17 21.51
CA LEU A 52 17.58 -11.67 20.43
C LEU A 52 16.30 -12.26 20.98
N SER A 53 15.18 -11.81 20.42
CA SER A 53 13.86 -12.35 20.70
C SER A 53 13.47 -13.44 19.69
N GLU A 54 12.67 -14.40 20.12
CA GLU A 54 12.10 -15.41 19.23
C GLU A 54 11.16 -14.74 18.23
N ASP A 55 11.20 -15.23 17.00
CA ASP A 55 10.42 -14.73 15.86
C ASP A 55 10.78 -13.33 15.34
N GLU A 56 11.75 -12.64 15.92
CA GLU A 56 12.24 -11.38 15.33
C GLU A 56 13.20 -11.62 14.17
N THR A 57 13.28 -10.65 13.26
CA THR A 57 14.38 -10.54 12.30
C THR A 57 15.46 -9.66 12.91
N GLY A 58 16.54 -10.28 13.39
CA GLY A 58 17.66 -9.61 14.03
C GLY A 58 18.95 -9.74 13.22
N ALA A 59 19.91 -8.87 13.52
CA ALA A 59 21.28 -8.97 13.05
C ALA A 59 22.21 -9.23 14.22
N VAL A 60 23.21 -10.07 14.01
CA VAL A 60 24.25 -10.39 15.00
C VAL A 60 25.60 -10.35 14.33
N GLU A 61 26.52 -9.65 14.93
CA GLU A 61 27.92 -9.66 14.55
C GLU A 61 28.64 -10.82 15.23
N GLY A 62 29.43 -11.58 14.49
CA GLY A 62 30.08 -12.74 15.07
C GLY A 62 31.32 -13.22 14.35
N PHE A 63 32.22 -13.76 15.16
CA PHE A 63 33.38 -14.52 14.69
C PHE A 63 33.11 -16.03 14.74
N LEU A 64 33.47 -16.72 13.69
CA LEU A 64 33.39 -18.18 13.68
C LEU A 64 34.61 -18.78 14.42
N LYS A 65 34.40 -19.32 15.60
CA LYS A 65 35.46 -20.04 16.33
C LYS A 65 35.90 -21.33 15.63
N SER A 66 34.99 -21.97 14.92
CA SER A 66 35.23 -23.16 14.10
C SER A 66 34.59 -22.97 12.74
N GLY A 67 35.20 -23.51 11.69
CA GLY A 67 34.62 -23.50 10.36
C GLY A 67 33.25 -24.16 10.31
N ALA A 68 32.48 -23.81 9.28
CA ALA A 68 31.17 -24.41 9.07
C ALA A 68 31.27 -25.92 8.75
N THR A 69 30.34 -26.70 9.29
CA THR A 69 30.20 -28.11 9.04
C THR A 69 29.11 -28.36 8.02
N GLY A 70 29.40 -29.22 7.02
CA GLY A 70 28.43 -29.64 6.01
C GLY A 70 27.97 -31.07 6.26
N VAL A 71 26.67 -31.30 6.27
CA VAL A 71 26.06 -32.64 6.38
C VAL A 71 25.11 -32.82 5.18
N HIS A 72 25.12 -34.03 4.64
CA HIS A 72 24.23 -34.42 3.55
C HIS A 72 23.26 -35.49 4.06
N ILE A 73 21.97 -35.16 4.12
CA ILE A 73 20.91 -36.05 4.66
C ILE A 73 19.78 -36.11 3.62
N ASN A 74 19.45 -37.31 3.15
CA ASN A 74 18.33 -37.55 2.22
C ASN A 74 18.30 -36.60 0.99
N GLY A 75 19.47 -36.38 0.38
CA GLY A 75 19.59 -35.49 -0.76
C GLY A 75 19.64 -33.98 -0.41
N LEU A 76 19.48 -33.60 0.86
CA LEU A 76 19.53 -32.25 1.34
C LEU A 76 20.94 -31.90 1.86
N SER A 77 21.59 -30.92 1.22
CA SER A 77 22.85 -30.36 1.72
C SER A 77 22.55 -29.30 2.78
N ILE A 78 23.05 -29.53 4.00
CA ILE A 78 22.87 -28.64 5.14
C ILE A 78 24.26 -28.16 5.57
N VAL A 79 24.44 -26.85 5.63
CA VAL A 79 25.64 -26.20 6.19
C VAL A 79 25.24 -25.57 7.52
N GLN A 80 26.07 -25.81 8.54
CA GLN A 80 25.85 -25.30 9.88
C GLN A 80 27.09 -24.61 10.40
N ALA A 81 26.88 -23.50 11.10
CA ALA A 81 27.92 -22.80 11.84
C ALA A 81 27.37 -22.39 13.20
N THR A 82 28.25 -22.11 14.14
CA THR A 82 27.87 -21.56 15.44
C THR A 82 28.74 -20.33 15.72
N ILE A 83 28.08 -19.25 16.03
CA ILE A 83 28.72 -18.05 16.57
C ILE A 83 28.40 -17.92 18.05
N SER A 84 29.27 -17.27 18.80
CA SER A 84 29.09 -17.01 20.20
C SER A 84 29.68 -15.66 20.58
N ASP A 85 29.00 -14.98 21.47
CA ASP A 85 29.50 -13.80 22.17
C ASP A 85 29.53 -14.05 23.69
N MET A 86 29.69 -12.99 24.48
CA MET A 86 29.67 -13.10 25.95
C MET A 86 28.28 -13.38 26.51
N THR A 87 27.21 -13.21 25.72
CA THR A 87 25.81 -13.30 26.15
C THR A 87 25.16 -14.63 25.75
N GLY A 88 25.72 -15.33 24.75
CA GLY A 88 25.12 -16.59 24.31
C GLY A 88 25.76 -17.26 23.12
N LYS A 89 25.02 -18.25 22.60
CA LYS A 89 25.38 -18.98 21.38
C LYS A 89 24.24 -18.96 20.40
N LEU A 90 24.53 -18.73 19.12
CA LEU A 90 23.57 -18.72 18.04
C LEU A 90 23.99 -19.73 16.98
N ARG A 91 23.08 -20.66 16.63
CA ARG A 91 23.27 -21.61 15.56
C ARG A 91 22.77 -21.03 14.25
N LEU A 92 23.57 -21.13 13.19
CA LEU A 92 23.27 -20.70 11.84
C LEU A 92 23.12 -21.91 10.95
N VAL A 93 22.06 -21.97 10.13
CA VAL A 93 21.76 -23.13 9.30
C VAL A 93 21.38 -22.67 7.89
N TRP A 94 22.05 -23.24 6.88
CA TRP A 94 21.72 -23.02 5.47
C TRP A 94 21.40 -24.35 4.79
N TYR A 95 20.41 -24.33 3.93
CA TYR A 95 20.00 -25.46 3.11
C TYR A 95 20.36 -25.19 1.66
N HIS A 96 20.78 -26.23 0.91
CA HIS A 96 21.13 -26.15 -0.52
C HIS A 96 22.27 -25.17 -0.87
N MET A 97 23.14 -24.83 0.09
CA MET A 97 24.28 -23.91 -0.11
C MET A 97 25.62 -24.53 0.30
N PRO A 98 26.08 -25.64 -0.34
CA PRO A 98 27.30 -26.36 0.07
C PRO A 98 28.57 -25.52 -0.05
N TYR A 99 28.60 -24.50 -0.91
CA TYR A 99 29.72 -23.60 -1.10
C TYR A 99 30.04 -22.76 0.14
N LEU A 100 29.06 -22.51 1.02
CA LEU A 100 29.27 -21.75 2.26
C LEU A 100 30.25 -22.41 3.21
N LYS A 101 30.44 -23.75 3.14
CA LYS A 101 31.46 -24.44 3.91
C LYS A 101 32.89 -23.92 3.64
N ASN A 102 33.14 -23.49 2.41
CA ASN A 102 34.45 -22.95 2.03
C ASN A 102 34.59 -21.45 2.33
N THR A 103 33.47 -20.76 2.43
CA THR A 103 33.41 -19.32 2.74
C THR A 103 33.51 -19.06 4.25
N LEU A 104 32.80 -19.86 5.03
CA LEU A 104 32.73 -19.75 6.49
C LEU A 104 33.91 -20.51 7.15
N ARG A 105 35.09 -19.93 7.07
CA ARG A 105 36.31 -20.47 7.67
C ARG A 105 36.46 -20.07 9.15
N PRO A 106 37.28 -20.77 9.94
CA PRO A 106 37.66 -20.27 11.25
C PRO A 106 38.17 -18.82 11.19
N ASP A 107 37.90 -18.06 12.22
CA ASP A 107 38.26 -16.62 12.38
C ASP A 107 37.62 -15.66 11.35
N SER A 108 36.71 -16.15 10.51
CA SER A 108 35.93 -15.28 9.62
C SER A 108 34.98 -14.42 10.43
N HIS A 109 34.91 -13.15 10.07
CA HIS A 109 34.08 -12.14 10.69
C HIS A 109 32.96 -11.69 9.77
N PHE A 110 31.72 -11.85 10.20
CA PHE A 110 30.52 -11.48 9.43
C PHE A 110 29.42 -10.97 10.34
N ILE A 111 28.48 -10.23 9.74
CA ILE A 111 27.17 -9.93 10.32
C ILE A 111 26.15 -10.86 9.68
N PHE A 112 25.44 -11.60 10.53
CA PHE A 112 24.38 -12.52 10.14
C PHE A 112 23.03 -11.92 10.47
N ARG A 113 22.15 -11.82 9.46
CA ARG A 113 20.81 -11.26 9.61
C ARG A 113 19.76 -12.25 9.16
N GLY A 114 18.80 -12.54 10.02
CA GLY A 114 17.74 -13.49 9.72
C GLY A 114 16.70 -13.58 10.83
N ARG A 115 15.69 -14.40 10.58
CA ARG A 115 14.66 -14.70 11.59
C ARG A 115 15.24 -15.62 12.65
N VAL A 116 15.07 -15.23 13.89
CA VAL A 116 15.50 -16.01 15.05
C VAL A 116 14.38 -16.97 15.45
N ILE A 117 14.71 -18.25 15.57
CA ILE A 117 13.79 -19.28 16.04
C ILE A 117 14.40 -20.02 17.23
N ARG A 118 13.58 -20.46 18.16
CA ARG A 118 14.01 -21.28 19.29
C ARG A 118 13.82 -22.75 18.95
N LYS A 119 14.90 -23.51 19.00
CA LYS A 119 14.90 -24.98 18.86
C LYS A 119 15.31 -25.66 20.18
N LYS A 120 15.15 -26.96 20.28
CA LYS A 120 15.57 -27.74 21.47
C LYS A 120 17.01 -27.44 21.93
N ASN A 121 17.89 -27.08 21.02
CA ASN A 121 19.32 -26.82 21.26
C ASN A 121 19.66 -25.31 21.34
N GLY A 122 18.68 -24.42 21.56
CA GLY A 122 18.89 -22.97 21.69
C GLY A 122 18.43 -22.16 20.50
N LEU A 123 18.87 -20.90 20.46
CA LEU A 123 18.55 -19.96 19.39
C LEU A 123 19.21 -20.39 18.06
N THR A 124 18.45 -20.30 16.99
CA THR A 124 18.86 -20.69 15.65
C THR A 124 18.38 -19.63 14.64
N MET A 125 19.23 -19.27 13.68
CA MET A 125 18.82 -18.58 12.46
C MET A 125 18.86 -19.53 11.27
N GLU A 126 17.76 -19.64 10.54
CA GLU A 126 17.68 -20.41 9.31
C GLU A 126 17.82 -19.51 8.10
N GLN A 127 18.67 -19.92 7.14
CA GLN A 127 18.93 -19.16 5.92
C GLN A 127 19.32 -17.69 6.17
N PRO A 128 20.17 -17.37 7.20
CA PRO A 128 20.53 -15.99 7.42
C PRO A 128 21.28 -15.40 6.22
N GLN A 129 20.99 -14.13 5.95
CA GLN A 129 21.83 -13.31 5.09
C GLN A 129 23.16 -13.07 5.78
N MET A 130 24.21 -13.01 4.99
CA MET A 130 25.58 -12.84 5.48
C MET A 130 26.20 -11.62 4.83
N PHE A 131 26.74 -10.73 5.65
CA PHE A 131 27.35 -9.48 5.21
C PHE A 131 28.76 -9.37 5.77
N LYS A 132 29.65 -8.70 5.04
CA LYS A 132 30.85 -8.14 5.64
C LYS A 132 30.47 -6.93 6.48
N PRO A 133 31.15 -6.63 7.60
CA PRO A 133 30.81 -5.49 8.46
C PRO A 133 30.67 -4.19 7.68
N GLU A 134 31.64 -3.85 6.82
CA GLU A 134 31.65 -2.61 6.06
C GLU A 134 30.41 -2.50 5.12
N ALA A 135 30.05 -3.61 4.47
CA ALA A 135 28.88 -3.65 3.60
C ALA A 135 27.56 -3.60 4.37
N TYR A 136 27.56 -4.01 5.64
CA TYR A 136 26.38 -3.90 6.50
C TYR A 136 26.21 -2.47 7.04
N GLU A 137 27.31 -1.79 7.37
CA GLU A 137 27.30 -0.38 7.78
C GLU A 137 26.66 0.52 6.72
N GLU A 138 26.94 0.28 5.42
CA GLU A 138 26.31 1.01 4.32
C GLU A 138 24.79 0.79 4.25
N LEU A 139 24.28 -0.31 4.83
CA LEU A 139 22.86 -0.64 4.87
C LEU A 139 22.16 -0.14 6.14
N LEU A 140 22.94 0.21 7.18
CA LEU A 140 22.37 0.68 8.44
C LEU A 140 21.47 1.90 8.21
N SER A 141 20.33 1.89 8.88
CA SER A 141 19.30 2.92 8.74
C SER A 141 18.68 3.02 7.35
N SER A 142 19.08 2.18 6.38
CA SER A 142 18.43 2.14 5.07
C SER A 142 17.09 1.41 5.15
N MET A 143 16.12 1.90 4.38
CA MET A 143 14.82 1.28 4.20
C MET A 143 14.74 0.72 2.79
N ARG A 144 14.91 -0.60 2.66
CA ARG A 144 14.90 -1.26 1.35
C ARG A 144 13.46 -1.65 0.96
N PRO A 145 12.97 -1.24 -0.21
CA PRO A 145 11.62 -1.53 -0.63
C PRO A 145 11.40 -3.04 -0.86
N VAL A 146 10.25 -3.51 -0.40
CA VAL A 146 9.78 -4.88 -0.65
C VAL A 146 8.52 -4.82 -1.49
N TYR A 147 8.63 -5.21 -2.76
CA TYR A 147 7.52 -5.22 -3.72
C TYR A 147 6.72 -6.52 -3.67
N ALA A 148 5.50 -6.49 -4.19
CA ALA A 148 4.77 -7.71 -4.49
C ALA A 148 5.48 -8.46 -5.63
N GLN A 149 5.73 -9.76 -5.42
CA GLN A 149 6.51 -10.60 -6.32
C GLN A 149 5.61 -11.63 -7.02
N THR A 150 6.03 -12.09 -8.19
CA THR A 150 5.40 -13.22 -8.89
C THR A 150 6.47 -14.19 -9.37
N LYS A 151 6.06 -15.38 -9.81
CA LYS A 151 7.01 -16.40 -10.29
C LYS A 151 7.87 -15.87 -11.43
N GLY A 152 9.16 -15.83 -11.22
CA GLY A 152 10.17 -15.30 -12.15
C GLY A 152 10.48 -13.82 -12.04
N LEU A 153 9.70 -13.03 -11.27
CA LEU A 153 9.93 -11.61 -11.01
C LEU A 153 10.18 -11.40 -9.51
N GLY A 154 11.45 -11.38 -9.13
CA GLY A 154 11.89 -11.20 -7.74
C GLY A 154 12.11 -9.73 -7.36
N ASN A 155 12.16 -9.46 -6.04
CA ASN A 155 12.32 -8.10 -5.49
C ASN A 155 13.53 -7.35 -6.07
N LYS A 156 14.69 -8.02 -6.17
CA LYS A 156 15.92 -7.41 -6.70
C LYS A 156 15.76 -6.87 -8.12
N MET A 157 15.02 -7.60 -8.97
CA MET A 157 14.77 -7.17 -10.35
C MET A 157 13.86 -5.95 -10.40
N ILE A 158 12.78 -5.94 -9.60
CA ILE A 158 11.87 -4.79 -9.51
C ILE A 158 12.61 -3.58 -8.95
N THR A 159 13.36 -3.73 -7.85
CA THR A 159 14.13 -2.65 -7.23
C THR A 159 15.10 -2.03 -8.23
N SER A 160 15.88 -2.85 -8.94
CA SER A 160 16.84 -2.34 -9.94
C SER A 160 16.15 -1.64 -11.12
N ALA A 161 14.96 -2.10 -11.52
CA ALA A 161 14.18 -1.44 -12.56
C ALA A 161 13.67 -0.07 -12.08
N VAL A 162 13.17 0.02 -10.85
CA VAL A 162 12.70 1.29 -10.25
C VAL A 162 13.85 2.28 -10.07
N GLU A 163 15.03 1.84 -9.61
CA GLU A 163 16.23 2.70 -9.52
C GLU A 163 16.56 3.32 -10.88
N GLN A 164 16.54 2.53 -11.94
CA GLN A 164 16.77 3.03 -13.29
C GLN A 164 15.65 3.99 -13.74
N ALA A 165 14.39 3.63 -13.51
CA ALA A 165 13.25 4.46 -13.87
C ALA A 165 13.31 5.84 -13.19
N LEU A 166 13.65 5.90 -11.91
CA LEU A 166 13.84 7.16 -11.18
C LEU A 166 14.99 8.01 -11.75
N ALA A 167 16.10 7.37 -12.18
CA ALA A 167 17.23 8.07 -12.79
C ALA A 167 16.91 8.62 -14.17
N PHE A 168 16.04 7.98 -14.94
CA PHE A 168 15.68 8.36 -16.30
C PHE A 168 14.38 9.18 -16.41
N ARG A 169 13.59 9.26 -15.31
CA ARG A 169 12.31 9.96 -15.34
C ARG A 169 12.46 11.43 -15.70
N THR A 170 11.50 11.94 -16.43
CA THR A 170 11.31 13.38 -16.56
C THR A 170 10.56 13.87 -15.32
N LEU A 171 11.11 14.89 -14.65
CA LEU A 171 10.43 15.50 -13.51
C LEU A 171 9.13 16.18 -13.98
N GLU A 172 8.04 15.82 -13.35
CA GLU A 172 6.73 16.39 -13.66
C GLU A 172 6.50 17.65 -12.84
N ARG A 173 5.81 18.61 -13.48
CA ARG A 173 5.32 19.76 -12.72
C ARG A 173 4.22 19.30 -11.78
N ASP A 174 4.36 19.65 -10.49
CA ASP A 174 3.32 19.34 -9.53
C ASP A 174 1.98 19.97 -9.92
N TYR A 175 0.96 19.15 -10.07
CA TYR A 175 -0.38 19.58 -10.46
C TYR A 175 -1.16 20.21 -9.29
N LEU A 176 -0.77 19.98 -8.02
CA LEU A 176 -1.37 20.67 -6.89
C LEU A 176 -0.77 22.06 -6.72
N PRO A 177 -1.59 23.11 -6.60
CA PRO A 177 -1.12 24.46 -6.29
C PRO A 177 -0.31 24.50 -4.99
N ALA A 178 0.77 25.30 -4.96
CA ALA A 178 1.64 25.41 -3.79
C ALA A 178 0.89 25.77 -2.50
N GLY A 179 -0.10 26.67 -2.57
CA GLY A 179 -0.93 27.04 -1.42
C GLY A 179 -1.71 25.86 -0.85
N LEU A 180 -2.23 24.98 -1.72
CA LEU A 180 -2.96 23.79 -1.28
C LEU A 180 -2.00 22.78 -0.60
N ARG A 181 -0.81 22.60 -1.17
CA ARG A 181 0.21 21.72 -0.59
C ARG A 181 0.65 22.19 0.78
N ILE A 182 0.96 23.48 0.93
CA ILE A 182 1.38 24.07 2.20
C ILE A 182 0.26 23.95 3.25
N ALA A 183 -0.98 24.31 2.91
CA ALA A 183 -2.11 24.27 3.83
C ALA A 183 -2.43 22.85 4.35
N ASN A 184 -2.09 21.81 3.59
CA ASN A 184 -2.31 20.40 3.96
C ASN A 184 -1.02 19.66 4.34
N GLU A 185 0.10 20.35 4.41
CA GLU A 185 1.43 19.75 4.70
C GLU A 185 1.73 18.56 3.79
N LEU A 186 1.64 18.76 2.48
CA LEU A 186 1.86 17.74 1.48
C LEU A 186 3.24 17.91 0.82
N ALA A 187 3.91 16.78 0.60
CA ALA A 187 5.15 16.73 -0.18
C ALA A 187 4.93 17.19 -1.63
N GLU A 188 5.99 17.62 -2.28
CA GLU A 188 6.03 17.80 -3.72
C GLU A 188 5.93 16.43 -4.42
N TYR A 189 5.30 16.38 -5.60
CA TYR A 189 4.98 15.12 -6.28
C TYR A 189 6.22 14.25 -6.59
N ASN A 190 7.26 14.84 -7.18
CA ASN A 190 8.48 14.09 -7.51
C ASN A 190 9.22 13.61 -6.26
N PHE A 191 9.22 14.40 -5.19
CA PHE A 191 9.71 13.98 -3.89
C PHE A 191 8.94 12.77 -3.37
N ALA A 192 7.61 12.80 -3.46
CA ALA A 192 6.77 11.71 -2.98
C ALA A 192 7.01 10.40 -3.75
N ILE A 193 7.12 10.47 -5.09
CA ILE A 193 7.44 9.31 -5.93
C ILE A 193 8.82 8.73 -5.62
N GLU A 194 9.81 9.55 -5.36
CA GLU A 194 11.16 9.08 -5.03
C GLU A 194 11.19 8.41 -3.65
N HIS A 195 10.67 9.11 -2.64
CA HIS A 195 10.78 8.67 -1.25
C HIS A 195 9.74 7.62 -0.83
N ILE A 196 8.73 7.33 -1.67
CA ILE A 196 7.93 6.13 -1.50
C ILE A 196 8.69 4.85 -1.90
N HIS A 197 9.66 4.95 -2.81
CA HIS A 197 10.49 3.83 -3.22
C HIS A 197 11.75 3.71 -2.38
N PHE A 198 12.46 4.81 -2.14
CA PHE A 198 13.73 4.85 -1.44
C PHE A 198 13.77 5.95 -0.38
N PRO A 199 13.02 5.79 0.71
CA PRO A 199 13.04 6.74 1.81
C PRO A 199 14.35 6.65 2.58
N SER A 200 14.92 7.79 3.00
CA SER A 200 16.12 7.83 3.86
C SER A 200 15.76 7.52 5.32
N ASN A 201 14.51 7.79 5.71
CA ASN A 201 14.00 7.58 7.07
C ASN A 201 12.48 7.44 7.09
N GLU A 202 11.92 7.08 8.27
CA GLU A 202 10.48 6.90 8.44
C GLU A 202 9.66 8.19 8.26
N GLU A 203 10.23 9.36 8.54
CA GLU A 203 9.53 10.64 8.42
C GLU A 203 9.33 11.00 6.95
N GLU A 204 10.36 10.84 6.13
CA GLU A 204 10.26 11.02 4.68
C GLU A 204 9.26 10.04 4.06
N LEU A 205 9.28 8.78 4.49
CA LEU A 205 8.31 7.79 4.04
C LEU A 205 6.87 8.20 4.38
N LYS A 206 6.63 8.64 5.62
CA LYS A 206 5.31 9.10 6.06
C LYS A 206 4.86 10.31 5.26
N PHE A 207 5.76 11.25 4.99
CA PHE A 207 5.49 12.46 4.23
C PHE A 207 5.17 12.16 2.77
N ALA A 208 5.96 11.29 2.13
CA ALA A 208 5.71 10.82 0.77
C ALA A 208 4.37 10.08 0.67
N ARG A 209 4.12 9.15 1.59
CA ARG A 209 2.87 8.37 1.64
C ARG A 209 1.64 9.26 1.86
N LYS A 210 1.72 10.27 2.75
CA LYS A 210 0.64 11.23 2.98
C LYS A 210 0.24 11.91 1.67
N ARG A 211 1.22 12.33 0.85
CA ARG A 211 0.96 12.95 -0.45
C ARG A 211 0.26 11.99 -1.41
N LEU A 212 0.77 10.78 -1.60
CA LEU A 212 0.22 9.85 -2.57
C LEU A 212 -1.19 9.38 -2.20
N VAL A 213 -1.45 9.15 -0.90
CA VAL A 213 -2.80 8.85 -0.40
C VAL A 213 -3.75 10.03 -0.63
N TYR A 214 -3.29 11.27 -0.38
CA TYR A 214 -4.08 12.46 -0.68
C TYR A 214 -4.45 12.53 -2.16
N ASP A 215 -3.51 12.27 -3.05
CA ASP A 215 -3.72 12.31 -4.49
C ASP A 215 -4.76 11.27 -4.94
N GLU A 216 -4.68 10.03 -4.47
CA GLU A 216 -5.67 8.98 -4.79
C GLU A 216 -7.08 9.42 -4.40
N PHE A 217 -7.28 9.91 -3.16
CA PHE A 217 -8.58 10.39 -2.72
C PHE A 217 -9.03 11.65 -3.43
N PHE A 218 -8.12 12.57 -3.71
CA PHE A 218 -8.42 13.80 -4.45
C PHE A 218 -8.95 13.51 -5.85
N PHE A 219 -8.26 12.68 -6.61
CA PHE A 219 -8.71 12.30 -7.96
C PHE A 219 -10.00 11.47 -7.93
N PHE A 220 -10.13 10.58 -6.97
CA PHE A 220 -11.37 9.82 -6.78
C PHE A 220 -12.56 10.74 -6.50
N LEU A 221 -12.44 11.66 -5.56
CA LEU A 221 -13.49 12.63 -5.24
C LEU A 221 -13.80 13.55 -6.41
N LEU A 222 -12.77 13.98 -7.14
CA LEU A 222 -12.94 14.82 -8.34
C LEU A 222 -13.71 14.06 -9.43
N ALA A 223 -13.39 12.80 -9.67
CA ALA A 223 -14.12 11.96 -10.62
C ALA A 223 -15.58 11.76 -10.20
N VAL A 224 -15.83 11.46 -8.93
CA VAL A 224 -17.20 11.32 -8.37
C VAL A 224 -17.99 12.62 -8.52
N ARG A 225 -17.36 13.78 -8.22
CA ARG A 225 -17.98 15.09 -8.38
C ARG A 225 -18.33 15.36 -9.84
N HIS A 226 -17.41 15.10 -10.76
CA HIS A 226 -17.65 15.28 -12.19
C HIS A 226 -18.80 14.40 -12.70
N LEU A 227 -18.89 13.14 -12.26
CA LEU A 227 -20.01 12.26 -12.58
C LEU A 227 -21.33 12.79 -12.00
N LYS A 228 -21.32 13.33 -10.78
CA LYS A 228 -22.48 13.95 -10.17
C LYS A 228 -22.94 15.19 -10.95
N GLU A 229 -22.03 16.07 -11.32
CA GLU A 229 -22.34 17.28 -12.11
C GLU A 229 -22.92 16.92 -13.48
N LYS A 230 -22.37 15.90 -14.16
CA LYS A 230 -22.94 15.42 -15.41
C LYS A 230 -24.37 14.91 -15.26
N ARG A 231 -24.70 14.25 -14.14
CA ARG A 231 -26.05 13.72 -13.87
C ARG A 231 -27.02 14.82 -13.46
N GLN A 232 -26.58 15.82 -12.71
CA GLN A 232 -27.44 16.96 -12.30
C GLN A 232 -27.90 17.81 -13.46
N ASN A 233 -27.17 17.82 -14.58
CA ASN A 233 -27.53 18.56 -15.79
C ASN A 233 -28.54 17.81 -16.67
N VAL A 234 -28.98 16.60 -16.30
CA VAL A 234 -30.06 15.89 -17.02
C VAL A 234 -31.38 16.46 -16.53
N GLN A 235 -32.05 17.20 -17.41
CA GLN A 235 -33.39 17.70 -17.10
C GLN A 235 -34.42 16.57 -17.03
N SER A 236 -35.24 16.61 -16.01
CA SER A 236 -36.40 15.72 -15.87
C SER A 236 -37.57 16.30 -16.66
N PRO A 237 -38.26 15.51 -17.50
CA PRO A 237 -39.51 15.96 -18.10
C PRO A 237 -40.66 16.02 -17.06
N PHE A 238 -40.41 15.55 -15.83
CA PHE A 238 -41.42 15.48 -14.78
C PHE A 238 -41.22 16.64 -13.80
N HIS A 239 -42.21 17.52 -13.72
CA HIS A 239 -42.21 18.66 -12.77
C HIS A 239 -43.24 18.38 -11.68
N MET A 240 -42.81 18.26 -10.44
CA MET A 240 -43.66 17.90 -9.29
C MET A 240 -43.76 19.07 -8.32
N GLU A 241 -44.61 20.03 -8.65
CA GLU A 241 -44.76 21.26 -7.85
C GLU A 241 -45.76 21.11 -6.69
N LYS A 242 -46.83 20.29 -6.90
CA LYS A 242 -47.89 20.10 -5.91
C LYS A 242 -47.39 19.18 -4.78
N GLN A 243 -47.66 19.56 -3.55
CA GLN A 243 -47.24 18.83 -2.34
C GLN A 243 -48.31 18.87 -1.24
N ASP A 244 -49.57 19.23 -1.59
CA ASP A 244 -50.61 19.49 -0.58
C ASP A 244 -51.10 18.16 0.04
N GLU A 245 -51.31 17.10 -0.75
CA GLU A 245 -51.68 15.80 -0.24
C GLU A 245 -50.56 15.15 0.59
N CYS A 246 -49.32 15.37 0.19
CA CYS A 246 -48.16 14.97 0.98
C CYS A 246 -48.13 15.63 2.36
N ARG A 247 -48.46 16.95 2.45
CA ARG A 247 -48.53 17.68 3.70
C ARG A 247 -49.73 17.25 4.56
N LYS A 248 -50.87 16.96 3.96
CA LYS A 248 -52.05 16.41 4.65
C LYS A 248 -51.73 15.06 5.28
N LEU A 249 -51.20 14.12 4.50
CA LEU A 249 -50.83 12.82 5.02
C LEU A 249 -49.81 12.96 6.16
N LEU A 250 -48.83 13.86 6.03
CA LEU A 250 -47.82 14.08 7.07
C LEU A 250 -48.45 14.57 8.38
N ALA A 251 -49.52 15.44 8.30
CA ALA A 251 -50.26 15.92 9.45
C ALA A 251 -51.15 14.85 10.10
N ASP A 252 -51.66 13.90 9.29
CA ASP A 252 -52.58 12.84 9.72
C ASP A 252 -51.88 11.60 10.26
N LEU A 253 -50.53 11.54 10.19
CA LEU A 253 -49.75 10.41 10.73
C LEU A 253 -49.99 10.29 12.25
N PRO A 254 -50.18 9.03 12.77
CA PRO A 254 -50.36 8.79 14.19
C PRO A 254 -49.10 9.01 15.05
N TYR A 255 -48.00 9.42 14.41
CA TYR A 255 -46.71 9.73 15.04
C TYR A 255 -46.03 10.88 14.32
N ARG A 256 -45.07 11.52 15.00
CA ARG A 256 -44.28 12.61 14.40
C ARG A 256 -42.99 12.05 13.78
N LEU A 257 -42.65 12.50 12.58
CA LEU A 257 -41.36 12.21 11.97
C LEU A 257 -40.22 12.83 12.79
N THR A 258 -39.10 12.16 12.86
CA THR A 258 -37.86 12.68 13.45
C THR A 258 -37.30 13.84 12.60
N ASN A 259 -36.46 14.69 13.19
CA ASN A 259 -35.78 15.76 12.46
C ASN A 259 -34.96 15.28 11.26
N ALA A 260 -34.38 14.08 11.36
CA ALA A 260 -33.63 13.46 10.25
C ALA A 260 -34.59 13.07 9.12
N GLN A 261 -35.73 12.45 9.42
CA GLN A 261 -36.75 12.09 8.45
C GLN A 261 -37.36 13.32 7.76
N LEU A 262 -37.70 14.36 8.50
CA LEU A 262 -38.22 15.63 7.96
C LEU A 262 -37.22 16.26 6.98
N ARG A 263 -35.94 16.35 7.38
CA ARG A 263 -34.87 16.87 6.54
C ARG A 263 -34.72 16.09 5.25
N THR A 264 -34.72 14.75 5.35
CA THR A 264 -34.63 13.85 4.18
C THR A 264 -35.82 14.04 3.24
N LEU A 265 -37.04 14.15 3.81
CA LEU A 265 -38.26 14.41 3.03
C LEU A 265 -38.21 15.78 2.32
N GLU A 266 -37.80 16.83 3.00
CA GLU A 266 -37.65 18.16 2.41
C GLU A 266 -36.65 18.18 1.25
N GLU A 267 -35.54 17.45 1.40
CA GLU A 267 -34.56 17.31 0.33
C GLU A 267 -35.11 16.55 -0.87
N VAL A 268 -35.83 15.45 -0.66
CA VAL A 268 -36.51 14.68 -1.72
C VAL A 268 -37.52 15.55 -2.46
N LEU A 269 -38.40 16.22 -1.73
CA LEU A 269 -39.43 17.08 -2.33
C LEU A 269 -38.84 18.28 -3.10
N ARG A 270 -37.73 18.84 -2.61
CA ARG A 270 -37.00 19.89 -3.31
C ARG A 270 -36.41 19.37 -4.63
N ASP A 271 -35.83 18.17 -4.63
CA ASP A 271 -35.27 17.57 -5.86
C ASP A 271 -36.38 17.27 -6.87
N LEU A 272 -37.52 16.71 -6.45
CA LEU A 272 -38.67 16.45 -7.31
C LEU A 272 -39.22 17.72 -7.98
N LYS A 273 -39.13 18.85 -7.28
CA LYS A 273 -39.52 20.18 -7.80
C LYS A 273 -38.46 20.82 -8.70
N SER A 274 -37.20 20.42 -8.59
CA SER A 274 -36.06 21.11 -9.23
C SER A 274 -36.04 21.02 -10.78
N GLY A 275 -36.83 20.14 -11.39
CA GLY A 275 -36.76 19.86 -12.83
C GLY A 275 -35.53 19.05 -13.25
N SER A 276 -34.74 18.58 -12.29
CA SER A 276 -33.59 17.68 -12.51
C SER A 276 -33.95 16.23 -12.15
N VAL A 277 -33.29 15.28 -12.78
CA VAL A 277 -33.51 13.86 -12.43
C VAL A 277 -32.99 13.61 -11.02
N MET A 278 -33.89 13.25 -10.11
CA MET A 278 -33.56 12.88 -8.75
C MET A 278 -32.93 11.49 -8.70
N ASN A 279 -31.78 11.37 -8.05
CA ASN A 279 -31.13 10.08 -7.74
C ASN A 279 -30.53 10.16 -6.34
N ARG A 280 -31.29 9.70 -5.33
CA ARG A 280 -30.88 9.74 -3.92
C ARG A 280 -30.88 8.35 -3.30
N LEU A 281 -29.86 8.06 -2.52
CA LEU A 281 -29.81 6.90 -1.64
C LEU A 281 -30.25 7.31 -0.23
N ILE A 282 -31.35 6.74 0.26
CA ILE A 282 -31.81 6.91 1.65
C ILE A 282 -31.28 5.73 2.46
N GLN A 283 -30.35 6.00 3.36
CA GLN A 283 -29.72 5.02 4.23
C GLN A 283 -30.19 5.21 5.69
N GLY A 284 -30.38 4.12 6.39
CA GLY A 284 -30.72 4.12 7.81
C GLY A 284 -30.92 2.67 8.30
N ASP A 285 -30.98 2.48 9.61
CA ASP A 285 -31.16 1.17 10.24
C ASP A 285 -32.53 0.53 9.93
N VAL A 286 -32.66 -0.76 10.20
CA VAL A 286 -33.95 -1.46 10.11
C VAL A 286 -34.92 -0.81 11.11
N GLY A 287 -36.14 -0.47 10.66
CA GLY A 287 -37.10 0.22 11.50
C GLY A 287 -36.96 1.75 11.59
N SER A 288 -35.96 2.37 10.93
CA SER A 288 -35.74 3.82 10.94
C SER A 288 -36.79 4.63 10.15
N GLY A 289 -37.83 3.98 9.61
CA GLY A 289 -38.93 4.66 8.91
C GLY A 289 -38.59 5.10 7.49
N LYS A 290 -37.67 4.46 6.77
CA LYS A 290 -37.34 4.77 5.37
C LYS A 290 -38.57 4.65 4.44
N THR A 291 -39.44 3.68 4.72
CA THR A 291 -40.64 3.42 3.92
C THR A 291 -41.60 4.59 3.91
N ILE A 292 -41.77 5.31 5.02
CA ILE A 292 -42.70 6.48 5.05
C ILE A 292 -42.17 7.60 4.15
N ILE A 293 -40.85 7.81 4.05
CA ILE A 293 -40.27 8.80 3.15
C ILE A 293 -40.56 8.44 1.70
N ALA A 294 -40.42 7.13 1.35
CA ALA A 294 -40.76 6.65 0.03
C ALA A 294 -42.26 6.83 -0.31
N VAL A 295 -43.15 6.51 0.64
CA VAL A 295 -44.60 6.70 0.46
C VAL A 295 -44.95 8.16 0.22
N LEU A 296 -44.39 9.08 1.00
CA LEU A 296 -44.61 10.52 0.86
C LEU A 296 -44.06 11.05 -0.49
N ALA A 297 -42.91 10.55 -0.95
CA ALA A 297 -42.37 10.88 -2.27
C ALA A 297 -43.25 10.38 -3.42
N LEU A 298 -43.75 9.14 -3.32
CA LEU A 298 -44.68 8.56 -4.30
C LEU A 298 -46.02 9.32 -4.31
N LEU A 299 -46.52 9.73 -3.15
CA LEU A 299 -47.76 10.51 -3.08
C LEU A 299 -47.60 11.87 -3.79
N ALA A 300 -46.45 12.54 -3.60
CA ALA A 300 -46.13 13.78 -4.33
C ALA A 300 -46.10 13.55 -5.85
N ALA A 301 -45.58 12.39 -6.32
CA ALA A 301 -45.61 12.05 -7.74
C ALA A 301 -47.05 11.84 -8.24
N CYS A 302 -47.89 11.08 -7.51
CA CYS A 302 -49.29 10.82 -7.85
C CYS A 302 -50.13 12.13 -7.90
N GLU A 303 -49.93 13.03 -6.95
CA GLU A 303 -50.62 14.33 -6.90
C GLU A 303 -50.31 15.22 -8.13
N ASN A 304 -49.12 15.04 -8.74
CA ASN A 304 -48.75 15.70 -9.97
C ASN A 304 -49.10 14.93 -11.23
N GLY A 305 -49.85 13.82 -11.10
CA GLY A 305 -50.36 13.00 -12.24
C GLY A 305 -49.33 12.02 -12.81
N TYR A 306 -48.27 11.69 -12.05
CA TYR A 306 -47.27 10.72 -12.46
C TYR A 306 -47.45 9.36 -11.73
N GLN A 307 -47.00 8.29 -12.37
CA GLN A 307 -47.02 6.93 -11.81
C GLN A 307 -45.59 6.39 -11.59
#